data_2f0bc9638f0d2eee9901e1523305113f
#
_entry.id   2f0bc9638f0d2eee9901e1523305113f
#
_cell.length_a   1.000
_cell.length_b   1.000
_cell.length_c   1.000
_cell.angle_alpha   90.00
_cell.angle_beta   90.00
_cell.angle_gamma   90.00
#
_symmetry.space_group_name_H-M   'P 1'
#
loop_
_entity.id
_entity.type
_entity.pdbx_description
1 polymer ?
#
loop_
_entity_poly.entity_id
_entity_poly.type
_entity_poly.pdbx_seq_one_letter_code
_entity_poly.pdbx_strand_id
1 'polypeptide(L)'
;MVHSISILGSTGSIGRQTVAVAEHLGLNVRALTTNRNIQLAEEQARRLHPAFVAVTDETAARALRIALADTDIAVGSGENALCEAAVLSDTDAVVTAVSGAVGLRPTLAAIEKGRRIALANKETLVCAGDIVMRRARECGAEIVPVDSEHSAIFQCLTGREGELHKILLTGSGGPFRGWTREETRDVTPEMAVHHPNWSMGAKISVDSATMMNKGLEFIEAMHLFGVTPDDIQVLIHPESVVHSMVELLDGTVIAQLGVPDMSLPIQYALTYPERKPSRSDRLDFTAYPGGLHFYAPDLEALPCLALAMQCARTGGTAPTVMNAANEVAVHLFLDHKIGYHSIYESVAAAVEAIAPVAAPDLDVIRAADQEARAFVRSYFRF
;
A
#
# COMPACT_ATOMS: atom_id res chain seq x y z
N MET A 1 7.91 -22.71 -4.19
CA MET A 1 6.61 -22.33 -4.82
C MET A 1 5.61 -22.12 -3.71
N VAL A 2 4.78 -21.08 -3.76
CA VAL A 2 3.71 -20.82 -2.77
C VAL A 2 2.54 -21.76 -3.04
N HIS A 3 2.09 -22.49 -2.02
CA HIS A 3 0.92 -23.39 -2.06
C HIS A 3 -0.16 -22.93 -1.08
N SER A 4 0.24 -22.19 -0.04
CA SER A 4 -0.65 -21.75 1.03
C SER A 4 -0.38 -20.31 1.42
N ILE A 5 -1.46 -19.55 1.71
CA ILE A 5 -1.37 -18.12 2.02
C ILE A 5 -2.26 -17.72 3.21
N SER A 6 -1.84 -16.68 3.91
CA SER A 6 -2.69 -15.89 4.80
C SER A 6 -2.97 -14.53 4.16
N ILE A 7 -4.22 -14.05 4.23
CA ILE A 7 -4.63 -12.77 3.64
C ILE A 7 -5.01 -11.81 4.75
N LEU A 8 -4.17 -10.83 5.01
CA LEU A 8 -4.44 -9.77 5.97
C LEU A 8 -5.26 -8.67 5.30
N GLY A 9 -6.51 -8.48 5.73
CA GLY A 9 -7.44 -7.52 5.13
C GLY A 9 -8.24 -8.07 3.94
N SER A 10 -8.70 -9.32 4.00
CA SER A 10 -9.37 -10.03 2.90
C SER A 10 -10.63 -9.36 2.36
N THR A 11 -11.29 -8.53 3.16
CA THR A 11 -12.54 -7.83 2.78
C THR A 11 -12.30 -6.48 2.11
N GLY A 12 -11.05 -5.98 2.09
CA GLY A 12 -10.65 -4.77 1.39
C GLY A 12 -10.55 -4.95 -0.13
N SER A 13 -10.26 -3.88 -0.87
CA SER A 13 -10.13 -3.92 -2.34
C SER A 13 -9.08 -4.92 -2.79
N ILE A 14 -7.84 -4.81 -2.29
CA ILE A 14 -6.74 -5.74 -2.62
C ILE A 14 -7.04 -7.14 -2.08
N GLY A 15 -7.57 -7.25 -0.86
CA GLY A 15 -7.89 -8.54 -0.26
C GLY A 15 -8.90 -9.35 -1.08
N ARG A 16 -9.95 -8.74 -1.60
CA ARG A 16 -10.94 -9.40 -2.49
C ARG A 16 -10.31 -9.88 -3.79
N GLN A 17 -9.45 -9.07 -4.39
CA GLN A 17 -8.71 -9.47 -5.59
C GLN A 17 -7.71 -10.59 -5.28
N THR A 18 -7.06 -10.55 -4.11
CA THR A 18 -6.19 -11.64 -3.64
C THR A 18 -6.97 -12.95 -3.49
N VAL A 19 -8.17 -12.92 -2.93
CA VAL A 19 -9.05 -14.10 -2.84
C VAL A 19 -9.34 -14.66 -4.23
N ALA A 20 -9.70 -13.82 -5.19
CA ALA A 20 -9.98 -14.26 -6.57
C ALA A 20 -8.72 -14.85 -7.25
N VAL A 21 -7.55 -14.27 -7.03
CA VAL A 21 -6.26 -14.80 -7.52
C VAL A 21 -5.92 -16.13 -6.86
N ALA A 22 -6.13 -16.26 -5.54
CA ALA A 22 -5.88 -17.50 -4.81
C ALA A 22 -6.76 -18.65 -5.34
N GLU A 23 -8.05 -18.40 -5.58
CA GLU A 23 -8.97 -19.36 -6.19
C GLU A 23 -8.54 -19.75 -7.62
N HIS A 24 -8.11 -18.76 -8.43
CA HIS A 24 -7.62 -19.03 -9.79
C HIS A 24 -6.37 -19.90 -9.80
N LEU A 25 -5.45 -19.68 -8.87
CA LEU A 25 -4.20 -20.43 -8.76
C LEU A 25 -4.35 -21.73 -7.97
N GLY A 26 -5.50 -21.99 -7.35
CA GLY A 26 -5.73 -23.16 -6.51
C GLY A 26 -4.91 -23.14 -5.21
N LEU A 27 -4.64 -21.93 -4.66
CA LEU A 27 -3.89 -21.79 -3.42
C LEU A 27 -4.77 -22.09 -2.20
N ASN A 28 -4.19 -22.73 -1.19
CA ASN A 28 -4.84 -22.96 0.08
C ASN A 28 -4.80 -21.68 0.94
N VAL A 29 -5.97 -21.11 1.24
CA VAL A 29 -6.07 -19.94 2.12
C VAL A 29 -6.17 -20.41 3.57
N ARG A 30 -5.10 -20.20 4.35
CA ARG A 30 -4.97 -20.67 5.73
C ARG A 30 -5.61 -19.74 6.74
N ALA A 31 -5.51 -18.41 6.52
CA ALA A 31 -6.14 -17.42 7.37
C ALA A 31 -6.68 -16.24 6.56
N LEU A 32 -7.75 -15.65 7.07
CA LEU A 32 -8.35 -14.41 6.59
C LEU A 32 -8.37 -13.40 7.74
N THR A 33 -8.27 -12.11 7.43
CA THR A 33 -8.51 -11.09 8.45
C THR A 33 -9.44 -9.98 7.93
N THR A 34 -10.20 -9.39 8.84
CA THR A 34 -11.08 -8.24 8.56
C THR A 34 -11.15 -7.32 9.78
N ASN A 35 -11.70 -6.12 9.59
CA ASN A 35 -12.01 -5.23 10.71
C ASN A 35 -13.47 -5.40 11.16
N ARG A 36 -14.45 -4.97 10.35
CA ARG A 36 -15.87 -4.94 10.69
C ARG A 36 -16.78 -5.62 9.65
N ASN A 37 -16.28 -5.86 8.46
CA ASN A 37 -17.09 -6.46 7.38
C ASN A 37 -17.21 -7.97 7.57
N ILE A 38 -17.98 -8.37 8.59
CA ILE A 38 -18.16 -9.79 8.94
C ILE A 38 -18.99 -10.55 7.92
N GLN A 39 -19.93 -9.90 7.23
CA GLN A 39 -20.76 -10.57 6.23
C GLN A 39 -19.89 -11.12 5.08
N LEU A 40 -19.02 -10.29 4.52
CA LEU A 40 -18.10 -10.75 3.47
C LEU A 40 -17.04 -11.71 4.02
N ALA A 41 -16.58 -11.51 5.26
CA ALA A 41 -15.63 -12.42 5.89
C ALA A 41 -16.24 -13.82 6.11
N GLU A 42 -17.50 -13.92 6.51
CA GLU A 42 -18.23 -15.19 6.63
C GLU A 42 -18.38 -15.87 5.27
N GLU A 43 -18.80 -15.13 4.23
CA GLU A 43 -18.91 -15.64 2.86
C GLU A 43 -17.57 -16.23 2.37
N GLN A 44 -16.49 -15.46 2.54
CA GLN A 44 -15.14 -15.91 2.19
C GLN A 44 -14.71 -17.14 3.00
N ALA A 45 -14.97 -17.15 4.31
CA ALA A 45 -14.61 -18.24 5.20
C ALA A 45 -15.34 -19.54 4.85
N ARG A 46 -16.64 -19.48 4.58
CA ARG A 46 -17.42 -20.64 4.16
C ARG A 46 -17.00 -21.19 2.80
N ARG A 47 -16.53 -20.34 1.90
CA ARG A 47 -16.07 -20.74 0.57
C ARG A 47 -14.65 -21.29 0.55
N LEU A 48 -13.74 -20.67 1.31
CA LEU A 48 -12.31 -20.98 1.30
C LEU A 48 -11.88 -21.97 2.38
N HIS A 49 -12.73 -22.20 3.39
CA HIS A 49 -12.47 -23.06 4.54
C HIS A 49 -11.10 -22.81 5.22
N PRO A 50 -10.75 -21.54 5.59
CA PRO A 50 -9.53 -21.27 6.31
C PRO A 50 -9.55 -21.92 7.69
N ALA A 51 -8.36 -22.20 8.25
CA ALA A 51 -8.28 -22.67 9.63
C ALA A 51 -8.60 -21.56 10.64
N PHE A 52 -8.37 -20.28 10.26
CA PHE A 52 -8.47 -19.14 11.17
C PHE A 52 -8.99 -17.88 10.50
N VAL A 53 -9.86 -17.16 11.20
CA VAL A 53 -10.29 -15.81 10.82
C VAL A 53 -10.03 -14.84 11.96
N ALA A 54 -9.23 -13.79 11.74
CA ALA A 54 -9.00 -12.73 12.72
C ALA A 54 -9.85 -11.50 12.42
N VAL A 55 -10.46 -10.94 13.45
CA VAL A 55 -11.30 -9.73 13.36
C VAL A 55 -10.77 -8.69 14.36
N THR A 56 -10.39 -7.49 13.88
CA THR A 56 -9.83 -6.47 14.78
C THR A 56 -10.85 -5.89 15.76
N ASP A 57 -12.08 -5.68 15.31
CA ASP A 57 -13.18 -5.21 16.18
C ASP A 57 -13.74 -6.36 17.01
N GLU A 58 -13.70 -6.24 18.33
CA GLU A 58 -14.13 -7.31 19.24
C GLU A 58 -15.62 -7.64 19.15
N THR A 59 -16.47 -6.63 18.86
CA THR A 59 -17.91 -6.83 18.73
C THR A 59 -18.20 -7.59 17.44
N ALA A 60 -17.55 -7.21 16.35
CA ALA A 60 -17.63 -7.92 15.07
C ALA A 60 -17.08 -9.36 15.19
N ALA A 61 -15.99 -9.57 15.94
CA ALA A 61 -15.44 -10.91 16.19
C ALA A 61 -16.44 -11.83 16.92
N ARG A 62 -17.14 -11.31 17.92
CA ARG A 62 -18.19 -12.08 18.62
C ARG A 62 -19.33 -12.49 17.68
N ALA A 63 -19.77 -11.56 16.83
CA ALA A 63 -20.81 -11.84 15.84
C ALA A 63 -20.38 -12.88 14.81
N LEU A 64 -19.13 -12.77 14.28
CA LEU A 64 -18.60 -13.75 13.33
C LEU A 64 -18.41 -15.13 13.94
N ARG A 65 -18.00 -15.22 15.23
CA ARG A 65 -17.89 -16.50 15.94
C ARG A 65 -19.23 -17.22 16.05
N ILE A 66 -20.33 -16.46 16.24
CA ILE A 66 -21.69 -17.02 16.25
C ILE A 66 -22.07 -17.48 14.84
N ALA A 67 -21.79 -16.66 13.82
CA ALA A 67 -22.11 -16.96 12.42
C ALA A 67 -21.38 -18.21 11.90
N LEU A 68 -20.16 -18.49 12.36
CA LEU A 68 -19.35 -19.65 11.95
C LEU A 68 -19.40 -20.81 12.96
N ALA A 69 -20.34 -20.81 13.95
CA ALA A 69 -20.41 -21.83 14.98
C ALA A 69 -20.71 -23.25 14.47
N ASP A 70 -21.21 -23.38 13.24
CA ASP A 70 -21.47 -24.63 12.53
C ASP A 70 -20.26 -25.13 11.74
N THR A 71 -19.08 -24.50 11.86
CA THR A 71 -17.85 -24.85 11.17
C THR A 71 -16.71 -25.10 12.15
N ASP A 72 -15.62 -25.69 11.67
CA ASP A 72 -14.38 -25.88 12.44
C ASP A 72 -13.43 -24.67 12.37
N ILE A 73 -13.89 -23.54 11.84
CA ILE A 73 -13.08 -22.33 11.62
C ILE A 73 -12.90 -21.57 12.94
N ALA A 74 -11.66 -21.44 13.41
CA ALA A 74 -11.37 -20.66 14.61
C ALA A 74 -11.48 -19.13 14.33
N VAL A 75 -12.06 -18.38 15.29
CA VAL A 75 -12.23 -16.91 15.18
C VAL A 75 -11.52 -16.21 16.33
N GLY A 76 -10.45 -15.45 16.01
CA GLY A 76 -9.71 -14.59 16.92
C GLY A 76 -10.14 -13.12 16.88
N SER A 77 -9.78 -12.34 17.91
CA SER A 77 -10.10 -10.90 17.97
C SER A 77 -8.91 -10.04 18.36
N GLY A 78 -8.94 -8.78 17.90
CA GLY A 78 -7.95 -7.76 18.22
C GLY A 78 -6.64 -7.90 17.42
N GLU A 79 -5.67 -7.03 17.74
CA GLU A 79 -4.40 -6.94 17.01
C GLU A 79 -3.54 -8.22 17.14
N ASN A 80 -3.58 -8.89 18.28
CA ASN A 80 -2.83 -10.14 18.48
C ASN A 80 -3.34 -11.26 17.56
N ALA A 81 -4.63 -11.30 17.27
CA ALA A 81 -5.20 -12.26 16.33
C ALA A 81 -4.74 -12.00 14.89
N LEU A 82 -4.47 -10.72 14.51
CA LEU A 82 -3.86 -10.45 13.20
C LEU A 82 -2.44 -11.03 13.12
N CYS A 83 -1.64 -10.88 14.18
CA CYS A 83 -0.32 -11.49 14.23
C CYS A 83 -0.40 -13.03 14.19
N GLU A 84 -1.37 -13.63 14.88
CA GLU A 84 -1.62 -15.08 14.82
C GLU A 84 -1.95 -15.53 13.40
N ALA A 85 -2.84 -14.81 12.69
CA ALA A 85 -3.16 -15.08 11.30
C ALA A 85 -1.94 -15.02 10.37
N ALA A 86 -1.02 -14.09 10.65
CA ALA A 86 0.20 -13.90 9.86
C ALA A 86 1.26 -15.01 10.08
N VAL A 87 1.24 -15.67 11.24
CA VAL A 87 2.23 -16.69 11.61
C VAL A 87 1.65 -18.11 11.67
N LEU A 88 0.41 -18.29 11.21
CA LEU A 88 -0.27 -19.61 11.23
C LEU A 88 0.61 -20.68 10.59
N SER A 89 0.66 -21.88 11.17
CA SER A 89 1.44 -22.98 10.64
C SER A 89 1.03 -23.32 9.21
N ASP A 90 1.96 -23.88 8.43
CA ASP A 90 1.75 -24.29 7.05
C ASP A 90 1.29 -23.14 6.11
N THR A 91 1.75 -21.92 6.38
CA THR A 91 1.56 -20.75 5.50
C THR A 91 2.90 -20.43 4.82
N ASP A 92 2.93 -20.45 3.49
CA ASP A 92 4.13 -20.13 2.70
C ASP A 92 4.31 -18.63 2.51
N ALA A 93 3.20 -17.91 2.27
CA ALA A 93 3.23 -16.48 2.04
C ALA A 93 2.11 -15.74 2.77
N VAL A 94 2.37 -14.48 3.12
CA VAL A 94 1.40 -13.58 3.74
C VAL A 94 1.16 -12.40 2.81
N VAL A 95 -0.10 -12.18 2.43
CA VAL A 95 -0.50 -10.99 1.67
C VAL A 95 -0.95 -9.93 2.65
N THR A 96 -0.24 -8.80 2.70
CA THR A 96 -0.53 -7.71 3.62
C THR A 96 -1.39 -6.65 2.94
N ALA A 97 -2.71 -6.89 2.88
CA ALA A 97 -3.69 -6.05 2.21
C ALA A 97 -4.53 -5.17 3.17
N VAL A 98 -4.03 -4.96 4.38
CA VAL A 98 -4.59 -3.98 5.33
C VAL A 98 -4.13 -2.57 4.98
N SER A 99 -4.89 -1.55 5.37
CA SER A 99 -4.53 -0.14 5.16
C SER A 99 -4.01 0.48 6.45
N GLY A 100 -3.00 1.37 6.33
CA GLY A 100 -2.44 2.11 7.45
C GLY A 100 -1.44 1.33 8.30
N ALA A 101 -0.97 1.95 9.38
CA ALA A 101 0.11 1.42 10.23
C ALA A 101 -0.23 0.10 10.97
N VAL A 102 -1.51 -0.32 10.99
CA VAL A 102 -1.96 -1.58 11.62
C VAL A 102 -1.30 -2.83 10.99
N GLY A 103 -0.84 -2.72 9.75
CA GLY A 103 -0.14 -3.81 9.04
C GLY A 103 1.28 -4.08 9.55
N LEU A 104 1.92 -3.16 10.24
CA LEU A 104 3.33 -3.25 10.61
C LEU A 104 3.65 -4.45 11.51
N ARG A 105 2.92 -4.61 12.63
CA ARG A 105 3.17 -5.71 13.58
C ARG A 105 2.95 -7.10 12.97
N PRO A 106 1.81 -7.39 12.31
CA PRO A 106 1.62 -8.71 11.71
C PRO A 106 2.60 -8.98 10.56
N THR A 107 3.03 -7.94 9.80
CA THR A 107 4.08 -8.11 8.78
C THR A 107 5.42 -8.50 9.40
N LEU A 108 5.84 -7.83 10.48
CA LEU A 108 7.07 -8.19 11.20
C LEU A 108 6.99 -9.59 11.79
N ALA A 109 5.84 -9.98 12.37
CA ALA A 109 5.63 -11.34 12.88
C ALA A 109 5.79 -12.41 11.78
N ALA A 110 5.27 -12.14 10.57
CA ALA A 110 5.46 -13.05 9.43
C ALA A 110 6.92 -13.10 8.95
N ILE A 111 7.60 -11.96 8.91
CA ILE A 111 9.04 -11.85 8.58
C ILE A 111 9.89 -12.68 9.55
N GLU A 112 9.60 -12.64 10.85
CA GLU A 112 10.31 -13.43 11.87
C GLU A 112 10.16 -14.95 11.70
N LYS A 113 9.15 -15.38 10.93
CA LYS A 113 8.96 -16.77 10.52
C LYS A 113 9.60 -17.11 9.17
N GLY A 114 10.33 -16.17 8.55
CA GLY A 114 10.94 -16.36 7.24
C GLY A 114 9.89 -16.51 6.11
N ARG A 115 8.66 -16.02 6.30
CA ARG A 115 7.60 -16.13 5.30
C ARG A 115 7.85 -15.18 4.13
N ARG A 116 7.40 -15.56 2.93
CA ARG A 116 7.28 -14.60 1.83
C ARG A 116 6.19 -13.59 2.18
N ILE A 117 6.50 -12.30 1.99
CA ILE A 117 5.58 -11.20 2.18
C ILE A 117 5.18 -10.66 0.81
N ALA A 118 3.93 -10.87 0.40
CA ALA A 118 3.33 -10.17 -0.73
C ALA A 118 2.81 -8.82 -0.20
N LEU A 119 3.66 -7.79 -0.31
CA LEU A 119 3.47 -6.50 0.37
C LEU A 119 2.57 -5.58 -0.45
N ALA A 120 1.34 -5.35 0.02
CA ALA A 120 0.43 -4.34 -0.52
C ALA A 120 0.22 -3.14 0.44
N ASN A 121 0.61 -3.28 1.71
CA ASN A 121 0.54 -2.23 2.72
C ASN A 121 1.81 -1.37 2.68
N LYS A 122 1.81 -0.32 1.86
CA LYS A 122 2.95 0.58 1.71
C LYS A 122 3.32 1.31 3.00
N GLU A 123 2.34 1.60 3.85
CA GLU A 123 2.54 2.30 5.11
C GLU A 123 3.49 1.53 6.06
N THR A 124 3.59 0.22 5.93
CA THR A 124 4.57 -0.61 6.64
C THR A 124 6.01 -0.14 6.38
N LEU A 125 6.37 0.12 5.13
CA LEU A 125 7.70 0.60 4.76
C LEU A 125 7.85 2.11 4.95
N VAL A 126 6.81 2.88 4.73
CA VAL A 126 6.81 4.32 4.99
C VAL A 126 7.11 4.61 6.47
N CYS A 127 6.49 3.86 7.38
CA CYS A 127 6.67 4.09 8.82
C CYS A 127 7.93 3.43 9.40
N ALA A 128 8.31 2.26 8.92
CA ALA A 128 9.35 1.43 9.55
C ALA A 128 10.27 0.71 8.55
N GLY A 129 10.47 1.27 7.35
CA GLY A 129 11.15 0.60 6.26
C GLY A 129 12.54 0.06 6.61
N ASP A 130 13.37 0.84 7.31
CA ASP A 130 14.70 0.40 7.75
C ASP A 130 14.63 -0.83 8.67
N ILE A 131 13.69 -0.84 9.60
CA ILE A 131 13.49 -1.96 10.53
C ILE A 131 13.00 -3.18 9.76
N VAL A 132 11.98 -3.01 8.93
CA VAL A 132 11.33 -4.09 8.17
C VAL A 132 12.32 -4.74 7.21
N MET A 133 13.04 -3.95 6.40
CA MET A 133 13.99 -4.47 5.43
C MET A 133 15.21 -5.13 6.09
N ARG A 134 15.69 -4.58 7.21
CA ARG A 134 16.74 -5.21 8.00
C ARG A 134 16.28 -6.57 8.55
N ARG A 135 15.08 -6.62 9.19
CA ARG A 135 14.55 -7.86 9.75
C ARG A 135 14.27 -8.92 8.66
N ALA A 136 13.78 -8.49 7.49
CA ALA A 136 13.58 -9.40 6.37
C ALA A 136 14.89 -10.08 5.95
N ARG A 137 15.98 -9.30 5.82
CA ARG A 137 17.32 -9.88 5.52
C ARG A 137 17.81 -10.82 6.62
N GLU A 138 17.70 -10.42 7.90
CA GLU A 138 18.14 -11.23 9.05
C GLU A 138 17.39 -12.56 9.17
N CYS A 139 16.10 -12.58 8.84
CA CYS A 139 15.23 -13.76 8.94
C CYS A 139 15.12 -14.55 7.63
N GLY A 140 15.74 -14.09 6.53
CA GLY A 140 15.63 -14.71 5.21
C GLY A 140 14.21 -14.64 4.62
N ALA A 141 13.40 -13.66 5.05
CA ALA A 141 12.07 -13.43 4.50
C ALA A 141 12.15 -12.66 3.17
N GLU A 142 11.45 -13.13 2.17
CA GLU A 142 11.38 -12.48 0.86
C GLU A 142 10.21 -11.50 0.82
N ILE A 143 10.49 -10.22 0.54
CA ILE A 143 9.45 -9.20 0.34
C ILE A 143 9.26 -9.01 -1.17
N VAL A 144 8.05 -9.33 -1.66
CA VAL A 144 7.66 -9.13 -3.06
C VAL A 144 6.53 -8.10 -3.12
N PRO A 145 6.74 -6.96 -3.81
CA PRO A 145 5.75 -5.89 -3.84
C PRO A 145 4.51 -6.27 -4.63
N VAL A 146 3.35 -5.84 -4.11
CA VAL A 146 2.04 -5.95 -4.74
C VAL A 146 1.58 -4.60 -5.32
N ASP A 147 2.03 -3.48 -4.75
CA ASP A 147 1.75 -2.17 -5.35
C ASP A 147 2.22 -2.17 -6.82
N SER A 148 1.40 -1.63 -7.75
CA SER A 148 1.60 -1.80 -9.19
C SER A 148 2.94 -1.25 -9.65
N GLU A 149 3.32 -0.08 -9.17
CA GLU A 149 4.56 0.60 -9.54
C GLU A 149 5.78 -0.14 -9.01
N HIS A 150 5.72 -0.57 -7.75
CA HIS A 150 6.82 -1.32 -7.13
C HIS A 150 6.97 -2.71 -7.72
N SER A 151 5.85 -3.38 -8.01
CA SER A 151 5.86 -4.65 -8.76
C SER A 151 6.50 -4.47 -10.14
N ALA A 152 6.21 -3.34 -10.83
CA ALA A 152 6.81 -3.04 -12.12
C ALA A 152 8.33 -2.87 -12.02
N ILE A 153 8.80 -2.08 -11.05
CA ILE A 153 10.24 -1.88 -10.78
C ILE A 153 10.91 -3.21 -10.44
N PHE A 154 10.31 -3.99 -9.54
CA PHE A 154 10.79 -5.31 -9.15
C PHE A 154 10.94 -6.24 -10.37
N GLN A 155 9.94 -6.26 -11.27
CA GLN A 155 9.98 -7.05 -12.50
C GLN A 155 11.08 -6.60 -13.46
N CYS A 156 11.29 -5.28 -13.58
CA CYS A 156 12.36 -4.72 -14.42
C CYS A 156 13.76 -5.05 -13.89
N LEU A 157 13.92 -5.17 -12.57
CA LEU A 157 15.20 -5.44 -11.91
C LEU A 157 15.51 -6.94 -11.74
N THR A 158 14.54 -7.83 -11.97
CA THR A 158 14.75 -9.28 -11.81
C THR A 158 15.92 -9.76 -12.69
N GLY A 159 16.95 -10.32 -12.06
CA GLY A 159 18.18 -10.76 -12.71
C GLY A 159 19.13 -9.64 -13.13
N ARG A 160 18.97 -8.43 -12.56
CA ARG A 160 19.80 -7.24 -12.83
C ARG A 160 20.22 -6.55 -11.53
N GLU A 161 20.47 -7.35 -10.50
CA GLU A 161 20.92 -6.84 -9.21
C GLU A 161 22.23 -6.04 -9.37
N GLY A 162 22.23 -4.80 -8.88
CA GLY A 162 23.41 -3.90 -8.98
C GLY A 162 23.53 -3.11 -10.30
N GLU A 163 22.60 -3.26 -11.25
CA GLU A 163 22.62 -2.51 -12.51
C GLU A 163 21.75 -1.24 -12.47
N LEU A 164 20.99 -1.01 -11.40
CA LEU A 164 20.10 0.13 -11.26
C LEU A 164 20.87 1.44 -11.15
N HIS A 165 20.58 2.40 -12.04
CA HIS A 165 21.02 3.80 -11.95
C HIS A 165 19.91 4.68 -11.35
N LYS A 166 18.67 4.59 -11.87
CA LYS A 166 17.55 5.43 -11.45
C LYS A 166 16.21 4.71 -11.57
N ILE A 167 15.32 4.98 -10.64
CA ILE A 167 13.90 4.59 -10.71
C ILE A 167 13.11 5.73 -11.39
N LEU A 168 12.32 5.38 -12.39
CA LEU A 168 11.35 6.27 -13.03
C LEU A 168 9.94 5.86 -12.56
N LEU A 169 9.51 6.47 -11.45
CA LEU A 169 8.27 6.15 -10.76
C LEU A 169 7.11 6.88 -11.44
N THR A 170 6.23 6.15 -12.12
CA THR A 170 5.09 6.76 -12.81
C THR A 170 3.87 6.91 -11.90
N GLY A 171 2.97 7.81 -12.25
CA GLY A 171 1.66 7.98 -11.62
C GLY A 171 0.71 8.70 -12.56
N SER A 172 -0.61 8.44 -12.46
CA SER A 172 -1.63 9.03 -13.32
C SER A 172 -1.74 10.55 -13.21
N GLY A 173 -1.28 11.13 -12.09
CA GLY A 173 -1.50 12.53 -11.73
C GLY A 173 -2.83 12.79 -11.01
N GLY A 174 -3.61 11.73 -10.75
CA GLY A 174 -4.89 11.83 -10.06
C GLY A 174 -6.02 12.47 -10.88
N PRO A 175 -7.22 12.60 -10.30
CA PRO A 175 -8.40 13.15 -10.98
C PRO A 175 -8.31 14.66 -11.28
N PHE A 176 -7.47 15.39 -10.56
CA PHE A 176 -7.33 16.86 -10.69
C PHE A 176 -6.04 17.26 -11.43
N ARG A 177 -5.47 16.36 -12.23
CA ARG A 177 -4.30 16.66 -13.06
C ARG A 177 -4.59 17.87 -13.97
N GLY A 178 -3.69 18.86 -13.92
CA GLY A 178 -3.80 20.10 -14.69
C GLY A 178 -4.70 21.16 -14.08
N TRP A 179 -5.35 20.88 -12.94
CA TRP A 179 -6.11 21.87 -12.20
C TRP A 179 -5.18 22.77 -11.39
N THR A 180 -5.53 24.04 -11.34
CA THR A 180 -4.87 25.03 -10.47
C THR A 180 -5.32 24.87 -9.01
N ARG A 181 -4.58 25.47 -8.08
CA ARG A 181 -4.99 25.52 -6.67
C ARG A 181 -6.36 26.16 -6.47
N GLU A 182 -6.71 27.18 -7.28
CA GLU A 182 -8.02 27.83 -7.21
C GLU A 182 -9.14 26.87 -7.61
N GLU A 183 -8.97 26.14 -8.71
CA GLU A 183 -9.96 25.17 -9.20
C GLU A 183 -10.18 24.01 -8.23
N THR A 184 -9.17 23.65 -7.41
CA THR A 184 -9.28 22.59 -6.40
C THR A 184 -9.82 23.08 -5.04
N ARG A 185 -10.18 24.38 -4.88
CA ARG A 185 -10.66 24.94 -3.62
C ARG A 185 -11.91 24.25 -3.08
N ASP A 186 -12.87 24.01 -3.96
CA ASP A 186 -14.20 23.48 -3.63
C ASP A 186 -14.35 21.98 -3.97
N VAL A 187 -13.22 21.25 -4.04
CA VAL A 187 -13.23 19.80 -4.26
C VAL A 187 -13.90 19.10 -3.08
N THR A 188 -14.90 18.27 -3.39
CA THR A 188 -15.62 17.47 -2.40
C THR A 188 -15.08 16.05 -2.32
N PRO A 189 -15.38 15.28 -1.25
CA PRO A 189 -15.04 13.87 -1.15
C PRO A 189 -15.51 13.05 -2.36
N GLU A 190 -16.72 13.28 -2.85
CA GLU A 190 -17.30 12.58 -4.00
C GLU A 190 -16.50 12.82 -5.27
N MET A 191 -15.99 14.04 -5.48
CA MET A 191 -15.11 14.33 -6.62
C MET A 191 -13.75 13.63 -6.47
N ALA A 192 -13.17 13.65 -5.26
CA ALA A 192 -11.84 13.13 -5.01
C ALA A 192 -11.76 11.59 -5.08
N VAL A 193 -12.88 10.87 -4.82
CA VAL A 193 -12.88 9.40 -4.89
C VAL A 193 -13.06 8.84 -6.30
N HIS A 194 -13.34 9.67 -7.31
CA HIS A 194 -13.48 9.24 -8.70
C HIS A 194 -12.13 9.28 -9.43
N HIS A 195 -11.42 8.14 -9.42
CA HIS A 195 -10.16 8.03 -10.16
C HIS A 195 -10.44 7.66 -11.64
N PRO A 196 -9.74 8.31 -12.63
CA PRO A 196 -10.04 8.08 -14.06
C PRO A 196 -9.75 6.66 -14.56
N ASN A 197 -8.73 5.98 -14.01
CA ASN A 197 -8.23 4.71 -14.55
C ASN A 197 -8.41 3.53 -13.59
N TRP A 198 -8.51 3.77 -12.27
CA TRP A 198 -8.50 2.75 -11.24
C TRP A 198 -9.75 2.75 -10.38
N SER A 199 -10.27 1.56 -10.06
CA SER A 199 -11.32 1.39 -9.04
C SER A 199 -10.66 1.08 -7.70
N MET A 200 -10.60 2.09 -6.82
CA MET A 200 -9.86 2.01 -5.55
C MET A 200 -10.75 2.31 -4.35
N GLY A 201 -10.24 2.00 -3.15
CA GLY A 201 -10.88 2.42 -1.90
C GLY A 201 -10.85 3.95 -1.70
N ALA A 202 -11.77 4.48 -0.89
CA ALA A 202 -11.93 5.93 -0.72
C ALA A 202 -10.64 6.63 -0.24
N LYS A 203 -9.94 6.06 0.77
CA LYS A 203 -8.70 6.66 1.31
C LYS A 203 -7.63 6.81 0.24
N ILE A 204 -7.30 5.75 -0.49
CA ILE A 204 -6.26 5.76 -1.51
C ILE A 204 -6.66 6.61 -2.72
N SER A 205 -7.96 6.76 -3.03
CA SER A 205 -8.44 7.67 -4.08
C SER A 205 -8.18 9.13 -3.71
N VAL A 206 -8.41 9.53 -2.45
CA VAL A 206 -8.06 10.87 -1.97
C VAL A 206 -6.54 11.07 -1.95
N ASP A 207 -5.76 10.06 -1.54
CA ASP A 207 -4.30 10.12 -1.60
C ASP A 207 -3.80 10.26 -3.05
N SER A 208 -4.46 9.62 -4.00
CA SER A 208 -4.16 9.81 -5.43
C SER A 208 -4.52 11.24 -5.90
N ALA A 209 -5.66 11.76 -5.46
CA ALA A 209 -6.11 13.11 -5.80
C ALA A 209 -5.14 14.19 -5.29
N THR A 210 -4.57 14.02 -4.10
CA THR A 210 -3.56 14.91 -3.51
C THR A 210 -2.13 14.60 -3.96
N MET A 211 -1.90 13.51 -4.68
CA MET A 211 -0.59 12.92 -4.97
C MET A 211 0.21 12.49 -3.73
N MET A 212 -0.41 12.43 -2.56
CA MET A 212 0.19 11.82 -1.36
C MET A 212 0.47 10.33 -1.60
N ASN A 213 -0.41 9.62 -2.33
CA ASN A 213 -0.17 8.22 -2.70
C ASN A 213 1.18 8.04 -3.37
N LYS A 214 1.51 8.90 -4.35
CA LYS A 214 2.81 8.86 -5.04
C LYS A 214 3.96 9.25 -4.11
N GLY A 215 3.71 10.11 -3.14
CA GLY A 215 4.67 10.43 -2.08
C GLY A 215 4.97 9.24 -1.17
N LEU A 216 3.95 8.48 -0.75
CA LEU A 216 4.12 7.25 0.02
C LEU A 216 4.87 6.19 -0.78
N GLU A 217 4.55 6.03 -2.05
CA GLU A 217 5.22 5.12 -2.97
C GLU A 217 6.68 5.50 -3.21
N PHE A 218 7.00 6.79 -3.26
CA PHE A 218 8.37 7.26 -3.34
C PHE A 218 9.21 6.78 -2.15
N ILE A 219 8.67 6.86 -0.93
CA ILE A 219 9.34 6.39 0.29
C ILE A 219 9.43 4.87 0.31
N GLU A 220 8.36 4.17 -0.08
CA GLU A 220 8.36 2.71 -0.19
C GLU A 220 9.44 2.21 -1.15
N ALA A 221 9.57 2.84 -2.33
CA ALA A 221 10.59 2.49 -3.32
C ALA A 221 12.01 2.63 -2.77
N MET A 222 12.30 3.68 -2.00
CA MET A 222 13.60 3.85 -1.36
C MET A 222 13.99 2.64 -0.51
N HIS A 223 13.06 2.16 0.32
CA HIS A 223 13.32 1.03 1.21
C HIS A 223 13.37 -0.30 0.47
N LEU A 224 12.43 -0.55 -0.45
CA LEU A 224 12.37 -1.82 -1.21
C LEU A 224 13.61 -2.05 -2.07
N PHE A 225 14.07 -1.00 -2.74
CA PHE A 225 15.16 -1.12 -3.71
C PHE A 225 16.52 -0.60 -3.19
N GLY A 226 16.55 -0.11 -1.95
CA GLY A 226 17.79 0.34 -1.31
C GLY A 226 18.42 1.54 -1.98
N VAL A 227 17.61 2.47 -2.50
CA VAL A 227 18.03 3.68 -3.21
C VAL A 227 17.82 4.93 -2.38
N THR A 228 18.49 6.02 -2.75
CA THR A 228 18.31 7.33 -2.13
C THR A 228 17.18 8.12 -2.79
N PRO A 229 16.66 9.19 -2.16
CA PRO A 229 15.69 10.07 -2.79
C PRO A 229 16.13 10.65 -4.14
N ASP A 230 17.43 10.81 -4.37
CA ASP A 230 17.97 11.41 -5.59
C ASP A 230 18.02 10.40 -6.75
N ASP A 231 17.91 9.11 -6.45
CA ASP A 231 17.85 8.03 -7.44
C ASP A 231 16.40 7.74 -7.92
N ILE A 232 15.41 8.54 -7.51
CA ILE A 232 14.01 8.36 -7.89
C ILE A 232 13.49 9.62 -8.59
N GLN A 233 13.01 9.46 -9.81
CA GLN A 233 12.31 10.49 -10.55
C GLN A 233 10.83 10.15 -10.68
N VAL A 234 9.95 11.05 -10.24
CA VAL A 234 8.51 10.90 -10.44
C VAL A 234 8.12 11.43 -11.81
N LEU A 235 7.29 10.65 -12.53
CA LEU A 235 6.74 11.02 -13.83
C LEU A 235 5.22 10.91 -13.80
N ILE A 236 4.53 11.89 -14.34
CA ILE A 236 3.09 11.84 -14.56
C ILE A 236 2.83 11.15 -15.90
N HIS A 237 2.11 10.02 -15.84
CA HIS A 237 1.74 9.20 -16.99
C HIS A 237 0.23 8.96 -17.00
N PRO A 238 -0.55 9.79 -17.72
CA PRO A 238 -2.01 9.80 -17.66
C PRO A 238 -2.66 8.48 -18.03
N GLU A 239 -2.10 7.76 -18.98
CA GLU A 239 -2.68 6.54 -19.55
C GLU A 239 -2.58 5.36 -18.58
N SER A 240 -1.70 5.42 -17.57
CA SER A 240 -1.48 4.36 -16.57
C SER A 240 -1.19 2.98 -17.20
N VAL A 241 -0.56 2.95 -18.37
CA VAL A 241 -0.14 1.73 -19.09
C VAL A 241 1.25 1.31 -18.71
N VAL A 242 2.18 2.28 -18.61
CA VAL A 242 3.52 2.07 -18.05
C VAL A 242 3.42 2.22 -16.54
N HIS A 243 3.53 1.10 -15.82
CA HIS A 243 3.37 1.10 -14.36
C HIS A 243 4.61 1.61 -13.62
N SER A 244 5.80 1.48 -14.16
CA SER A 244 7.05 2.20 -13.84
C SER A 244 8.19 1.67 -14.70
N MET A 245 9.35 2.33 -14.60
CA MET A 245 10.54 2.02 -15.38
C MET A 245 11.78 2.09 -14.49
N VAL A 246 12.86 1.49 -14.96
CA VAL A 246 14.21 1.63 -14.37
C VAL A 246 15.18 2.06 -15.46
N GLU A 247 16.05 2.99 -15.13
CA GLU A 247 17.23 3.32 -15.94
C GLU A 247 18.43 2.56 -15.38
N LEU A 248 19.13 1.85 -16.24
CA LEU A 248 20.30 1.08 -15.89
C LEU A 248 21.59 1.91 -16.04
N LEU A 249 22.70 1.41 -15.52
CA LEU A 249 24.01 2.09 -15.52
C LEU A 249 24.50 2.51 -16.92
N ASP A 250 24.07 1.82 -17.97
CA ASP A 250 24.42 2.12 -19.35
C ASP A 250 23.47 3.11 -20.04
N GLY A 251 22.45 3.63 -19.30
CA GLY A 251 21.41 4.52 -19.80
C GLY A 251 20.24 3.80 -20.48
N THR A 252 20.24 2.46 -20.51
CA THR A 252 19.09 1.68 -20.99
C THR A 252 17.90 1.83 -20.04
N VAL A 253 16.70 2.11 -20.58
CA VAL A 253 15.47 2.16 -19.80
C VAL A 253 14.64 0.89 -20.04
N ILE A 254 14.28 0.21 -18.97
CA ILE A 254 13.38 -0.96 -18.99
C ILE A 254 12.07 -0.58 -18.32
N ALA A 255 10.94 -0.88 -18.97
CA ALA A 255 9.61 -0.57 -18.49
C ALA A 255 8.75 -1.81 -18.39
N GLN A 256 7.91 -1.87 -17.37
CA GLN A 256 6.81 -2.84 -17.31
C GLN A 256 5.50 -2.16 -17.71
N LEU A 257 4.79 -2.78 -18.63
CA LEU A 257 3.52 -2.31 -19.16
C LEU A 257 2.43 -3.36 -18.93
N GLY A 258 1.20 -2.87 -18.71
CA GLY A 258 0.04 -3.74 -18.52
C GLY A 258 -1.26 -2.94 -18.46
N VAL A 259 -2.37 -3.66 -18.45
CA VAL A 259 -3.68 -3.07 -18.11
C VAL A 259 -3.71 -2.71 -16.62
N PRO A 260 -4.50 -1.70 -16.20
CA PRO A 260 -4.62 -1.29 -14.80
C PRO A 260 -5.46 -2.30 -14.00
N ASP A 261 -4.87 -3.47 -13.72
CA ASP A 261 -5.50 -4.57 -13.00
C ASP A 261 -4.55 -5.12 -11.91
N MET A 262 -4.95 -4.95 -10.65
CA MET A 262 -4.16 -5.41 -9.50
C MET A 262 -4.03 -6.93 -9.41
N SER A 263 -4.83 -7.71 -10.13
CA SER A 263 -4.67 -9.16 -10.20
C SER A 263 -3.30 -9.56 -10.74
N LEU A 264 -2.72 -8.75 -11.65
CA LEU A 264 -1.40 -9.00 -12.23
C LEU A 264 -0.28 -8.96 -11.19
N PRO A 265 -0.06 -7.86 -10.44
CA PRO A 265 0.99 -7.80 -9.43
C PRO A 265 0.71 -8.73 -8.23
N ILE A 266 -0.55 -8.92 -7.82
CA ILE A 266 -0.91 -9.88 -6.77
C ILE A 266 -0.49 -11.30 -7.20
N GLN A 267 -0.88 -11.71 -8.41
CA GLN A 267 -0.52 -13.03 -8.92
C GLN A 267 1.00 -13.19 -9.00
N TYR A 268 1.70 -12.20 -9.54
CA TYR A 268 3.16 -12.26 -9.66
C TYR A 268 3.85 -12.38 -8.30
N ALA A 269 3.41 -11.63 -7.29
CA ALA A 269 3.95 -11.73 -5.94
C ALA A 269 3.79 -13.13 -5.32
N LEU A 270 2.72 -13.83 -5.68
CA LEU A 270 2.43 -15.19 -5.18
C LEU A 270 3.09 -16.30 -6.01
N THR A 271 3.41 -16.03 -7.29
CA THR A 271 3.99 -17.06 -8.17
C THR A 271 5.48 -16.85 -8.47
N TYR A 272 6.03 -15.70 -8.12
CA TYR A 272 7.45 -15.37 -8.37
C TYR A 272 8.39 -16.53 -7.91
N PRO A 273 9.41 -16.89 -8.72
CA PRO A 273 9.83 -16.23 -9.96
C PRO A 273 9.04 -16.66 -11.22
N GLU A 274 8.09 -17.55 -11.11
CA GLU A 274 7.34 -18.07 -12.26
C GLU A 274 6.22 -17.11 -12.70
N ARG A 275 5.88 -17.20 -14.00
CA ARG A 275 4.69 -16.56 -14.55
C ARG A 275 3.63 -17.58 -14.88
N LYS A 276 2.41 -17.38 -14.37
CA LYS A 276 1.26 -18.24 -14.65
C LYS A 276 0.24 -17.48 -15.52
N PRO A 277 -0.59 -18.18 -16.29
CA PRO A 277 -1.71 -17.55 -16.98
C PRO A 277 -2.57 -16.73 -16.03
N SER A 278 -2.94 -15.52 -16.44
CA SER A 278 -3.83 -14.63 -15.69
C SER A 278 -5.20 -14.55 -16.32
N ARG A 279 -6.20 -14.13 -15.53
CA ARG A 279 -7.56 -13.80 -16.02
C ARG A 279 -7.66 -12.35 -16.50
N SER A 280 -6.65 -11.53 -16.25
CA SER A 280 -6.59 -10.13 -16.68
C SER A 280 -6.57 -10.04 -18.21
N ASP A 281 -7.17 -8.98 -18.73
CA ASP A 281 -7.14 -8.67 -20.14
C ASP A 281 -5.71 -8.47 -20.66
N ARG A 282 -5.50 -8.64 -21.94
CA ARG A 282 -4.23 -8.34 -22.61
C ARG A 282 -4.20 -6.87 -22.99
N LEU A 283 -3.02 -6.25 -22.83
CA LEU A 283 -2.81 -4.88 -23.27
C LEU A 283 -2.91 -4.81 -24.80
N ASP A 284 -3.81 -3.95 -25.29
CA ASP A 284 -3.94 -3.62 -26.71
C ASP A 284 -3.33 -2.23 -26.96
N PHE A 285 -2.18 -2.19 -27.61
CA PHE A 285 -1.49 -0.94 -27.94
C PHE A 285 -2.27 -0.08 -28.96
N THR A 286 -3.17 -0.69 -29.76
CA THR A 286 -3.97 0.05 -30.73
C THR A 286 -5.06 0.91 -30.09
N ALA A 287 -5.38 0.67 -28.82
CA ALA A 287 -6.27 1.51 -28.01
C ALA A 287 -5.67 2.88 -27.66
N TYR A 288 -4.37 3.09 -27.91
CA TYR A 288 -3.65 4.33 -27.58
C TYR A 288 -3.12 5.07 -28.83
N PRO A 289 -3.97 5.48 -29.77
CA PRO A 289 -3.52 6.10 -31.03
C PRO A 289 -2.83 7.45 -30.82
N GLY A 290 -3.08 8.11 -29.68
CA GLY A 290 -2.40 9.35 -29.28
C GLY A 290 -0.98 9.14 -28.75
N GLY A 291 -0.59 7.90 -28.47
CA GLY A 291 0.69 7.56 -27.84
C GLY A 291 0.60 7.46 -26.32
N LEU A 292 1.75 7.29 -25.67
CA LEU A 292 1.92 7.27 -24.21
C LEU A 292 2.71 8.51 -23.81
N HIS A 293 2.18 9.28 -22.87
CA HIS A 293 2.72 10.59 -22.51
C HIS A 293 3.35 10.58 -21.11
N PHE A 294 4.41 11.36 -20.96
CA PHE A 294 5.12 11.52 -19.70
C PHE A 294 5.41 12.99 -19.45
N TYR A 295 5.12 13.45 -18.21
CA TYR A 295 5.31 14.84 -17.81
C TYR A 295 6.03 14.89 -16.46
N ALA A 296 6.80 15.95 -16.23
CA ALA A 296 7.31 16.25 -14.89
C ALA A 296 6.14 16.66 -13.97
N PRO A 297 6.15 16.25 -12.70
CA PRO A 297 5.16 16.73 -11.74
C PRO A 297 5.39 18.22 -11.44
N ASP A 298 4.30 18.99 -11.35
CA ASP A 298 4.33 20.34 -10.83
C ASP A 298 4.28 20.28 -9.29
N LEU A 299 5.41 20.42 -8.64
CA LEU A 299 5.51 20.30 -7.17
C LEU A 299 4.89 21.47 -6.41
N GLU A 300 4.65 22.63 -7.06
CA GLU A 300 3.92 23.74 -6.45
C GLU A 300 2.42 23.46 -6.42
N ALA A 301 1.89 22.90 -7.50
CA ALA A 301 0.50 22.47 -7.58
C ALA A 301 0.23 21.18 -6.78
N LEU A 302 1.26 20.36 -6.53
CA LEU A 302 1.18 19.06 -5.85
C LEU A 302 1.95 19.05 -4.50
N PRO A 303 1.56 19.90 -3.53
CA PRO A 303 2.35 20.12 -2.32
C PRO A 303 2.47 18.90 -1.43
N CYS A 304 1.52 17.94 -1.46
CA CYS A 304 1.62 16.69 -0.71
C CYS A 304 2.76 15.80 -1.22
N LEU A 305 2.98 15.74 -2.55
CA LEU A 305 4.11 15.03 -3.13
C LEU A 305 5.43 15.67 -2.72
N ALA A 306 5.53 17.01 -2.82
CA ALA A 306 6.72 17.75 -2.40
C ALA A 306 7.05 17.51 -0.91
N LEU A 307 6.05 17.55 -0.04
CA LEU A 307 6.20 17.28 1.40
C LEU A 307 6.69 15.84 1.65
N ALA A 308 6.14 14.86 0.95
CA ALA A 308 6.57 13.47 1.10
C ALA A 308 8.03 13.27 0.66
N MET A 309 8.46 13.89 -0.44
CA MET A 309 9.86 13.88 -0.89
C MET A 309 10.78 14.58 0.14
N GLN A 310 10.31 15.62 0.80
CA GLN A 310 11.04 16.27 1.90
C GLN A 310 11.15 15.33 3.12
N CYS A 311 10.06 14.70 3.55
CA CYS A 311 10.07 13.72 4.64
C CYS A 311 10.99 12.53 4.35
N ALA A 312 11.04 12.08 3.09
CA ALA A 312 11.96 11.05 2.63
C ALA A 312 13.43 11.43 2.84
N ARG A 313 13.80 12.68 2.51
CA ARG A 313 15.16 13.21 2.74
C ARG A 313 15.47 13.42 4.21
N THR A 314 14.49 13.82 5.01
CA THR A 314 14.65 14.00 6.46
C THR A 314 14.88 12.66 7.15
N GLY A 315 14.16 11.62 6.75
CA GLY A 315 14.26 10.28 7.34
C GLY A 315 13.74 10.19 8.77
N GLY A 316 14.17 9.15 9.49
CA GLY A 316 13.75 8.90 10.87
C GLY A 316 12.21 8.76 10.99
N THR A 317 11.61 9.47 11.95
CA THR A 317 10.16 9.45 12.16
C THR A 317 9.37 10.42 11.27
N ALA A 318 10.02 11.26 10.45
CA ALA A 318 9.31 12.23 9.60
C ALA A 318 8.28 11.58 8.65
N PRO A 319 8.58 10.47 7.94
CA PRO A 319 7.60 9.76 7.13
C PRO A 319 6.43 9.20 7.95
N THR A 320 6.68 8.71 9.18
CA THR A 320 5.63 8.22 10.08
C THR A 320 4.67 9.34 10.49
N VAL A 321 5.20 10.49 10.89
CA VAL A 321 4.41 11.69 11.26
C VAL A 321 3.54 12.12 10.09
N MET A 322 4.14 12.25 8.90
CA MET A 322 3.41 12.62 7.68
C MET A 322 2.28 11.63 7.36
N ASN A 323 2.56 10.33 7.37
CA ASN A 323 1.55 9.30 7.09
C ASN A 323 0.41 9.31 8.10
N ALA A 324 0.73 9.35 9.40
CA ALA A 324 -0.28 9.35 10.46
C ALA A 324 -1.17 10.61 10.42
N ALA A 325 -0.58 11.77 10.17
CA ALA A 325 -1.30 13.02 9.97
C ALA A 325 -2.22 12.94 8.75
N ASN A 326 -1.70 12.44 7.62
CA ASN A 326 -2.47 12.27 6.38
C ASN A 326 -3.67 11.32 6.57
N GLU A 327 -3.49 10.18 7.24
CA GLU A 327 -4.60 9.27 7.50
C GLU A 327 -5.74 9.94 8.25
N VAL A 328 -5.45 10.75 9.28
CA VAL A 328 -6.47 11.48 10.03
C VAL A 328 -7.12 12.55 9.18
N ALA A 329 -6.32 13.35 8.47
CA ALA A 329 -6.82 14.45 7.63
C ALA A 329 -7.72 13.93 6.50
N VAL A 330 -7.33 12.83 5.84
CA VAL A 330 -8.13 12.21 4.78
C VAL A 330 -9.46 11.68 5.34
N HIS A 331 -9.48 11.06 6.52
CA HIS A 331 -10.74 10.62 7.14
C HIS A 331 -11.65 11.81 7.49
N LEU A 332 -11.08 12.90 8.04
CA LEU A 332 -11.86 14.13 8.32
C LEU A 332 -12.43 14.75 7.03
N PHE A 333 -11.68 14.72 5.95
CA PHE A 333 -12.15 15.17 4.64
C PHE A 333 -13.28 14.27 4.12
N LEU A 334 -13.12 12.95 4.14
CA LEU A 334 -14.16 11.99 3.74
C LEU A 334 -15.45 12.10 4.58
N ASP A 335 -15.32 12.51 5.84
CA ASP A 335 -16.44 12.81 6.73
C ASP A 335 -17.03 14.22 6.53
N HIS A 336 -16.62 14.99 5.52
CA HIS A 336 -17.00 16.40 5.25
C HIS A 336 -16.70 17.36 6.41
N LYS A 337 -15.72 17.07 7.26
CA LYS A 337 -15.35 17.91 8.40
C LYS A 337 -14.32 18.98 8.06
N ILE A 338 -13.54 18.77 7.01
CA ILE A 338 -12.51 19.70 6.54
C ILE A 338 -12.54 19.82 5.00
N GLY A 339 -11.98 20.90 4.46
CA GLY A 339 -11.83 21.08 3.02
C GLY A 339 -10.62 20.35 2.44
N TYR A 340 -10.57 20.21 1.12
CA TYR A 340 -9.52 19.49 0.40
C TYR A 340 -8.12 20.01 0.69
N HIS A 341 -7.90 21.33 0.64
CA HIS A 341 -6.60 21.94 0.92
C HIS A 341 -6.16 21.75 2.38
N SER A 342 -7.12 21.63 3.30
CA SER A 342 -6.83 21.43 4.72
C SER A 342 -6.15 20.08 5.01
N ILE A 343 -6.22 19.12 4.07
CA ILE A 343 -5.43 17.88 4.15
C ILE A 343 -3.94 18.25 4.18
N TYR A 344 -3.45 18.92 3.14
CA TYR A 344 -2.05 19.33 3.08
C TYR A 344 -1.65 20.24 4.26
N GLU A 345 -2.48 21.25 4.55
CA GLU A 345 -2.18 22.26 5.57
C GLU A 345 -1.97 21.62 6.96
N SER A 346 -2.82 20.66 7.33
CA SER A 346 -2.71 19.97 8.62
C SER A 346 -1.54 18.99 8.66
N VAL A 347 -1.26 18.30 7.55
CA VAL A 347 -0.13 17.37 7.46
C VAL A 347 1.20 18.14 7.52
N ALA A 348 1.32 19.25 6.79
CA ALA A 348 2.50 20.08 6.82
C ALA A 348 2.75 20.67 8.21
N ALA A 349 1.69 21.17 8.88
CA ALA A 349 1.77 21.67 10.24
C ALA A 349 2.22 20.61 11.25
N ALA A 350 1.75 19.35 11.10
CA ALA A 350 2.19 18.24 11.96
C ALA A 350 3.68 17.92 11.75
N VAL A 351 4.13 17.86 10.49
CA VAL A 351 5.55 17.61 10.16
C VAL A 351 6.47 18.73 10.66
N GLU A 352 6.02 19.99 10.65
CA GLU A 352 6.76 21.13 11.17
C GLU A 352 6.82 21.12 12.71
N ALA A 353 5.71 20.78 13.37
CA ALA A 353 5.60 20.83 14.83
C ALA A 353 6.29 19.68 15.56
N ILE A 354 6.34 18.48 14.94
CA ILE A 354 6.86 17.26 15.57
C ILE A 354 8.28 17.01 15.06
N ALA A 355 9.26 17.19 15.95
CA ALA A 355 10.66 16.99 15.61
C ALA A 355 10.95 15.53 15.24
N PRO A 356 11.65 15.26 14.13
CA PRO A 356 11.97 13.90 13.73
C PRO A 356 13.01 13.27 14.66
N VAL A 357 12.82 12.00 14.99
CA VAL A 357 13.80 11.18 15.73
C VAL A 357 14.55 10.32 14.71
N ALA A 358 15.87 10.46 14.67
CA ALA A 358 16.71 9.64 13.80
C ALA A 358 16.85 8.20 14.35
N ALA A 359 16.92 7.22 13.47
CA ALA A 359 17.08 5.79 13.80
C ALA A 359 16.10 5.29 14.90
N PRO A 360 14.77 5.47 14.72
CA PRO A 360 13.79 5.11 15.73
C PRO A 360 13.66 3.59 15.87
N ASP A 361 13.30 3.13 17.07
CA ASP A 361 12.76 1.80 17.27
C ASP A 361 11.21 1.78 17.06
N LEU A 362 10.60 0.61 17.21
CA LEU A 362 9.16 0.46 16.99
C LEU A 362 8.30 1.23 18.00
N ASP A 363 8.76 1.41 19.22
CA ASP A 363 8.01 2.15 20.24
C ASP A 363 8.07 3.65 19.96
N VAL A 364 9.22 4.17 19.51
CA VAL A 364 9.37 5.55 19.04
C VAL A 364 8.50 5.82 17.81
N ILE A 365 8.47 4.90 16.84
CA ILE A 365 7.59 5.00 15.66
C ILE A 365 6.13 5.06 16.09
N ARG A 366 5.71 4.19 17.02
CA ARG A 366 4.34 4.18 17.53
C ARG A 366 3.98 5.48 18.25
N ALA A 367 4.91 6.00 19.08
CA ALA A 367 4.69 7.25 19.78
C ALA A 367 4.54 8.43 18.80
N ALA A 368 5.39 8.51 17.76
CA ALA A 368 5.31 9.53 16.73
C ALA A 368 3.99 9.45 15.92
N ASP A 369 3.52 8.24 15.58
CA ASP A 369 2.22 8.01 14.93
C ASP A 369 1.07 8.54 15.81
N GLN A 370 1.06 8.19 17.08
CA GLN A 370 0.01 8.63 18.02
C GLN A 370 0.02 10.15 18.22
N GLU A 371 1.20 10.75 18.36
CA GLU A 371 1.37 12.19 18.51
C GLU A 371 0.86 12.94 17.28
N ALA A 372 1.23 12.50 16.08
CA ALA A 372 0.75 13.10 14.83
C ALA A 372 -0.77 13.02 14.67
N ARG A 373 -1.36 11.87 15.01
CA ARG A 373 -2.82 11.70 15.00
C ARG A 373 -3.52 12.64 16.00
N ALA A 374 -2.98 12.77 17.20
CA ALA A 374 -3.50 13.69 18.22
C ALA A 374 -3.35 15.14 17.78
N PHE A 375 -2.21 15.50 17.18
CA PHE A 375 -1.94 16.84 16.66
C PHE A 375 -3.01 17.26 15.64
N VAL A 376 -3.28 16.46 14.61
CA VAL A 376 -4.27 16.80 13.57
C VAL A 376 -5.69 16.94 14.15
N ARG A 377 -6.10 16.06 15.07
CA ARG A 377 -7.40 16.21 15.74
C ARG A 377 -7.48 17.52 16.52
N SER A 378 -6.43 17.88 17.27
CA SER A 378 -6.34 19.15 18.01
C SER A 378 -6.31 20.36 17.09
N TYR A 379 -5.62 20.27 15.95
CA TYR A 379 -5.51 21.33 14.95
C TYR A 379 -6.91 21.79 14.46
N PHE A 380 -7.82 20.84 14.27
CA PHE A 380 -9.21 21.11 13.89
C PHE A 380 -10.19 21.15 15.08
N ARG A 381 -9.72 21.02 16.32
CA ARG A 381 -10.54 21.02 17.56
C ARG A 381 -11.58 19.88 17.61
N PHE A 382 -11.20 18.69 17.15
CA PHE A 382 -12.00 17.47 17.23
C PHE A 382 -11.53 16.55 18.35
#